data_0bbba60089db67ae9afe2ac60b39ced4
#
_entry.id   0bbba60089db67ae9afe2ac60b39ced4
#
_cell.length_a   1.000
_cell.length_b   1.000
_cell.length_c   1.000
_cell.angle_alpha   90.00
_cell.angle_beta   90.00
_cell.angle_gamma   90.00
#
_symmetry.space_group_name_H-M   'P 1'
#
loop_
_entity.id
_entity.type
_entity.pdbx_description
1 polymer ?
#
loop_
_entity_poly.entity_id
_entity_poly.type
_entity_poly.pdbx_seq_one_letter_code
_entity_poly.pdbx_strand_id
1 'polypeptide(L)'
;MTAEVLYDYTWEEEDDDGVFQRLAEESLNELDDYARDAGKYNEYVYLNYADGSQNPLSGYGDESVEYMREVAQRYDPDGVFQTQVPGGFKVSEA
;
A
#
# COMPACT_ATOMS: atom_id res chain seq x y z
N MET A 1 -21.56 4.30 -3.37
CA MET A 1 -20.77 3.86 -4.53
C MET A 1 -19.31 4.25 -4.33
N THR A 2 -18.39 3.34 -4.51
CA THR A 2 -16.94 3.60 -4.49
C THR A 2 -16.38 3.41 -5.89
N ALA A 3 -15.34 4.17 -6.23
CA ALA A 3 -14.56 4.00 -7.43
C ALA A 3 -13.12 3.62 -7.03
N GLU A 4 -12.55 2.68 -7.74
CA GLU A 4 -11.14 2.34 -7.67
C GLU A 4 -10.43 2.96 -8.86
N VAL A 5 -9.33 3.68 -8.61
CA VAL A 5 -8.53 4.32 -9.65
C VAL A 5 -7.16 3.66 -9.65
N LEU A 6 -6.75 3.15 -10.80
CA LEU A 6 -5.43 2.58 -11.03
C LEU A 6 -4.64 3.46 -11.99
N TYR A 7 -3.44 3.85 -11.59
CA TYR A 7 -2.43 4.40 -12.49
C TYR A 7 -1.45 3.30 -12.85
N ASP A 8 -1.26 3.07 -14.14
CA ASP A 8 -0.31 2.08 -14.68
C ASP A 8 0.72 2.79 -15.57
N TYR A 9 1.99 2.67 -15.21
CA TYR A 9 3.10 3.24 -15.95
C TYR A 9 4.04 2.14 -16.40
N THR A 10 4.42 2.17 -17.68
CA THR A 10 5.36 1.23 -18.28
C THR A 10 6.48 2.00 -18.96
N TRP A 11 7.71 1.64 -18.71
CA TRP A 11 8.91 2.23 -19.32
C TRP A 11 9.93 1.14 -19.65
N GLU A 12 10.91 1.45 -20.48
CA GLU A 12 11.87 0.49 -21.00
C GLU A 12 13.28 0.70 -20.44
N GLU A 13 13.66 1.94 -20.14
CA GLU A 13 15.01 2.31 -19.73
C GLU A 13 15.14 2.34 -18.20
N GLU A 14 16.10 1.59 -17.65
CA GLU A 14 16.39 1.55 -16.22
C GLU A 14 16.70 2.94 -15.63
N ASP A 15 17.35 3.80 -16.42
CA ASP A 15 17.65 5.18 -16.01
C ASP A 15 16.42 6.02 -15.71
N ASP A 16 15.24 5.61 -16.20
CA ASP A 16 13.96 6.29 -15.98
C ASP A 16 13.21 5.79 -14.72
N ASP A 17 13.68 4.74 -14.06
CA ASP A 17 13.00 4.16 -12.88
C ASP A 17 12.65 5.22 -11.84
N GLY A 18 13.62 6.06 -11.46
CA GLY A 18 13.40 7.09 -10.46
C GLY A 18 12.41 8.19 -10.87
N VAL A 19 12.26 8.44 -12.18
CA VAL A 19 11.29 9.40 -12.73
C VAL A 19 9.89 8.84 -12.60
N PHE A 20 9.68 7.60 -13.05
CA PHE A 20 8.36 6.97 -13.04
C PHE A 20 7.89 6.62 -11.64
N GLN A 21 8.78 6.21 -10.74
CA GLN A 21 8.44 6.00 -9.32
C GLN A 21 7.93 7.29 -8.67
N ARG A 22 8.63 8.42 -8.84
CA ARG A 22 8.15 9.71 -8.32
C ARG A 22 6.84 10.15 -8.96
N LEU A 23 6.69 9.95 -10.26
CA LEU A 23 5.44 10.28 -10.96
C LEU A 23 4.27 9.50 -10.38
N ALA A 24 4.45 8.21 -10.10
CA ALA A 24 3.42 7.38 -9.48
C ALA A 24 3.04 7.89 -8.08
N GLU A 25 4.03 8.15 -7.22
CA GLU A 25 3.80 8.66 -5.87
C GLU A 25 3.11 10.04 -5.88
N GLU A 26 3.59 10.97 -6.70
CA GLU A 26 3.01 12.31 -6.82
C GLU A 26 1.56 12.25 -7.34
N SER A 27 1.30 11.41 -8.35
CA SER A 27 -0.05 11.23 -8.90
C SER A 27 -1.02 10.68 -7.86
N LEU A 28 -0.60 9.71 -7.05
CA LEU A 28 -1.41 9.15 -5.96
C LEU A 28 -1.69 10.18 -4.88
N ASN A 29 -0.67 10.94 -4.46
CA ASN A 29 -0.83 11.97 -3.45
C ASN A 29 -1.78 13.09 -3.91
N GLU A 30 -1.66 13.54 -5.15
CA GLU A 30 -2.58 14.55 -5.72
C GLU A 30 -4.02 14.05 -5.78
N LEU A 31 -4.22 12.78 -6.15
CA LEU A 31 -5.55 12.17 -6.18
C LEU A 31 -6.15 12.07 -4.79
N ASP A 32 -5.36 11.63 -3.82
CA ASP A 32 -5.77 11.51 -2.42
C ASP A 32 -6.15 12.87 -1.84
N ASP A 33 -5.34 13.90 -2.08
CA ASP A 33 -5.61 15.26 -1.62
C ASP A 33 -6.90 15.82 -2.25
N TYR A 34 -7.08 15.60 -3.54
CA TYR A 34 -8.31 15.98 -4.23
C TYR A 34 -9.53 15.26 -3.65
N ALA A 35 -9.41 13.97 -3.39
CA ALA A 35 -10.51 13.18 -2.81
C ALA A 35 -10.85 13.64 -1.38
N ARG A 36 -9.83 14.00 -0.57
CA ARG A 36 -10.03 14.56 0.78
C ARG A 36 -10.74 15.91 0.73
N ASP A 37 -10.30 16.81 -0.14
CA ASP A 37 -10.91 18.12 -0.33
C ASP A 37 -12.36 18.03 -0.79
N ALA A 38 -12.67 17.03 -1.61
CA ALA A 38 -14.04 16.74 -2.05
C ALA A 38 -14.88 15.98 -1.01
N GLY A 39 -14.31 15.55 0.13
CA GLY A 39 -14.99 14.75 1.14
C GLY A 39 -15.36 13.35 0.66
N LYS A 40 -14.58 12.79 -0.26
CA LYS A 40 -14.80 11.48 -0.92
C LYS A 40 -13.64 10.50 -0.74
N TYR A 41 -12.65 10.85 0.04
CA TYR A 41 -11.51 9.98 0.31
C TYR A 41 -11.95 8.70 1.02
N ASN A 42 -11.35 7.57 0.58
CA ASN A 42 -11.48 6.28 1.23
C ASN A 42 -10.07 5.72 1.45
N GLU A 43 -9.75 5.35 2.67
CA GLU A 43 -8.43 4.83 3.06
C GLU A 43 -8.14 3.43 2.52
N TYR A 44 -9.15 2.71 2.02
CA TYR A 44 -8.97 1.38 1.45
C TYR A 44 -8.15 1.44 0.16
N VAL A 45 -7.08 0.66 0.13
CA VAL A 45 -6.22 0.45 -1.05
C VAL A 45 -6.24 -1.02 -1.42
N TYR A 46 -6.51 -1.33 -2.69
CA TYR A 46 -6.49 -2.71 -3.15
C TYR A 46 -5.07 -3.25 -3.18
N LEU A 47 -4.79 -4.20 -2.29
CA LEU A 47 -3.44 -4.71 -2.02
C LEU A 47 -2.71 -5.21 -3.28
N ASN A 48 -3.42 -5.88 -4.19
CA ASN A 48 -2.80 -6.47 -5.38
C ASN A 48 -2.32 -5.43 -6.40
N TYR A 49 -2.81 -4.19 -6.30
CA TYR A 49 -2.47 -3.08 -7.19
C TYR A 49 -1.73 -1.95 -6.47
N ALA A 50 -1.41 -2.15 -5.20
CA ALA A 50 -0.73 -1.14 -4.41
C ALA A 50 0.74 -0.99 -4.83
N ASP A 51 1.17 0.26 -4.96
CA ASP A 51 2.59 0.60 -5.10
C ASP A 51 3.34 0.41 -3.78
N GLY A 52 4.64 0.15 -3.86
CA GLY A 52 5.50 -0.05 -2.69
C GLY A 52 5.54 1.13 -1.71
N SER A 53 5.20 2.34 -2.16
CA SER A 53 5.09 3.54 -1.32
C SER A 53 3.79 3.63 -0.51
N GLN A 54 2.77 2.83 -0.86
CA GLN A 54 1.48 2.81 -0.17
C GLN A 54 1.51 1.85 1.02
N ASN A 55 0.53 2.03 1.93
CA ASN A 55 0.32 1.11 3.05
C ASN A 55 -1.11 0.52 3.01
N PRO A 56 -1.34 -0.49 2.14
CA PRO A 56 -2.68 -1.04 1.96
C PRO A 56 -3.22 -1.77 3.19
N LEU A 57 -2.36 -2.30 4.06
CA LEU A 57 -2.79 -3.01 5.27
C LEU A 57 -3.42 -2.06 6.29
N SER A 58 -2.89 -0.84 6.42
CA SER A 58 -3.48 0.17 7.32
C SER A 58 -4.90 0.57 6.91
N GLY A 59 -5.21 0.51 5.63
CA GLY A 59 -6.54 0.82 5.08
C GLY A 59 -7.66 -0.14 5.50
N TYR A 60 -7.33 -1.27 6.14
CA TYR A 60 -8.31 -2.17 6.74
C TYR A 60 -8.79 -1.70 8.14
N GLY A 61 -8.20 -0.64 8.67
CA GLY A 61 -8.51 -0.09 9.98
C GLY A 61 -7.70 -0.69 11.13
N ASP A 62 -7.53 0.08 12.19
CA ASP A 62 -6.64 -0.24 13.32
C ASP A 62 -7.00 -1.58 13.99
N GLU A 63 -8.27 -1.86 14.18
CA GLU A 63 -8.75 -3.12 14.79
C GLU A 63 -8.36 -4.34 13.95
N SER A 64 -8.49 -4.24 12.63
CA SER A 64 -8.09 -5.31 11.71
C SER A 64 -6.59 -5.50 11.69
N VAL A 65 -5.82 -4.43 11.70
CA VAL A 65 -4.35 -4.47 11.75
C VAL A 65 -3.87 -5.12 13.04
N GLU A 66 -4.45 -4.76 14.18
CA GLU A 66 -4.11 -5.36 15.47
C GLU A 66 -4.42 -6.87 15.48
N TYR A 67 -5.57 -7.27 14.96
CA TYR A 67 -5.91 -8.68 14.82
C TYR A 67 -4.92 -9.43 13.90
N MET A 68 -4.51 -8.83 12.79
CA MET A 68 -3.47 -9.42 11.92
C MET A 68 -2.14 -9.59 12.65
N ARG A 69 -1.74 -8.64 13.50
CA ARG A 69 -0.54 -8.73 14.34
C ARG A 69 -0.64 -9.86 15.36
N GLU A 70 -1.78 -10.01 16.02
CA GLU A 70 -2.02 -11.10 16.95
C GLU A 70 -1.92 -12.48 16.27
N VAL A 71 -2.50 -12.61 15.07
CA VAL A 71 -2.41 -13.83 14.26
C VAL A 71 -0.96 -14.11 13.86
N ALA A 72 -0.24 -13.10 13.38
CA ALA A 72 1.16 -13.23 13.02
C ALA A 72 2.00 -13.69 14.22
N GLN A 73 1.82 -13.07 15.38
CA GLN A 73 2.54 -13.45 16.60
C GLN A 73 2.22 -14.86 17.06
N ARG A 74 0.97 -15.30 16.90
CA ARG A 74 0.53 -16.63 17.33
C ARG A 74 1.09 -17.75 16.46
N TYR A 75 1.14 -17.56 15.14
CA TYR A 75 1.50 -18.60 14.17
C TYR A 75 2.91 -18.46 13.61
N ASP A 76 3.50 -17.29 13.73
CA ASP A 76 4.86 -16.98 13.30
C ASP A 76 5.57 -16.11 14.37
N PRO A 77 5.77 -16.63 15.59
CA PRO A 77 6.34 -15.86 16.70
C PRO A 77 7.78 -15.38 16.42
N ASP A 78 8.51 -16.11 15.59
CA ASP A 78 9.88 -15.73 15.18
C ASP A 78 9.92 -14.74 14.01
N GLY A 79 8.76 -14.39 13.45
CA GLY A 79 8.63 -13.40 12.38
C GLY A 79 9.28 -13.82 11.06
N VAL A 80 9.28 -15.13 10.76
CA VAL A 80 9.91 -15.65 9.53
C VAL A 80 9.25 -15.07 8.28
N PHE A 81 7.92 -15.01 8.23
CA PHE A 81 7.19 -14.44 7.11
C PHE A 81 7.33 -12.91 7.02
N GLN A 82 7.66 -12.24 8.13
CA GLN A 82 7.89 -10.81 8.15
C GLN A 82 9.30 -10.43 7.65
N THR A 83 10.31 -11.26 7.92
CA THR A 83 11.72 -10.92 7.73
C THR A 83 12.46 -11.77 6.68
N GLN A 84 12.06 -13.02 6.47
CA GLN A 84 12.76 -13.98 5.60
C GLN A 84 12.11 -14.13 4.23
N VAL A 85 10.86 -13.71 4.08
CA VAL A 85 10.15 -13.74 2.80
C VAL A 85 10.28 -12.36 2.14
N PRO A 86 11.02 -12.24 1.03
CA PRO A 86 11.21 -10.94 0.38
C PRO A 86 9.94 -10.48 -0.35
N GLY A 87 9.78 -9.16 -0.45
CA GLY A 87 8.67 -8.52 -1.16
C GLY A 87 7.33 -8.57 -0.42
N GLY A 88 6.35 -7.92 -1.01
CA GLY A 88 5.02 -7.78 -0.43
C GLY A 88 4.95 -6.86 0.79
N PHE A 89 3.74 -6.52 1.21
CA PHE A 89 3.50 -5.72 2.41
C PHE A 89 3.56 -6.58 3.66
N LYS A 90 4.13 -6.03 4.72
CA LYS A 90 4.33 -6.76 5.99
C LYS A 90 3.42 -6.21 7.08
N VAL A 91 2.80 -7.12 7.84
CA VAL A 91 1.96 -6.74 8.99
C VAL A 91 2.76 -5.99 10.05
N SER A 92 4.06 -6.28 10.18
CA SER A 92 4.97 -5.59 11.09
C SER A 92 5.18 -4.11 10.74
N GLU A 93 4.90 -3.71 9.49
CA GLU A 93 5.08 -2.35 8.97
C GLU A 93 3.74 -1.61 8.78
N ALA A 94 2.65 -2.28 9.06
CA ALA A 94 1.30 -1.74 8.89
C ALA A 94 0.93 -0.66 9.93
#